data_de667dbdf7cd0b1dcec31df37b432e44
#
_entry.id   de667dbdf7cd0b1dcec31df37b432e44
#
_cell.length_a   1.000
_cell.length_b   1.000
_cell.length_c   1.000
_cell.angle_alpha   90.00
_cell.angle_beta   90.00
_cell.angle_gamma   90.00
#
_symmetry.space_group_name_H-M   'P 1'
#
loop_
_entity.id
_entity.type
_entity.pdbx_description
1 polymer ?
#
loop_
_entity_poly.entity_id
_entity_poly.type
_entity_poly.pdbx_seq_one_letter_code
_entity_poly.pdbx_strand_id
1 'polypeptide(L)'
;MFSTFASFKRKPLARLALAITLGTLGLPGWIEQASAHGGHAEMVPLQSELEAFGASVKWDDYADLFVIAKDGVYLKVKPGSKVAMLNGKRMELTVPVVFKGKTAYMSRDFINQVFQSGLDKTFVVETRPNPLNPLSADEINSAVNIVKQSPHYRPGFRFTEVSVKEPPKDQVWNFVYTGQNVTQPRQANIVVLDGKHVIEALVDLDSKTLTSWKAVEGAHGMVLLDDFATVQSAIEASADYAQALARRGINDVKQVVATPLTVGYFDGKDGLAQDKRLLKIVSYLNTGDGNYWAHPIEGLVAVVDLEQKKLIKIEDDAVIPVPMKPTPYDGRGRKTASVKPLEIIEPQRSFS
;
A
#
# COMPACT_ATOMS: atom_id res chain seq x y z
N MET A 1 0.74 -40.07 15.03
CA MET A 1 1.05 -39.47 16.35
C MET A 1 0.54 -38.07 16.33
N PHE A 2 -0.57 -37.85 17.03
CA PHE A 2 -1.29 -36.56 17.10
C PHE A 2 -0.59 -35.65 18.12
N SER A 3 -0.28 -34.41 17.75
CA SER A 3 0.18 -33.37 18.66
C SER A 3 -0.86 -32.25 18.75
N THR A 4 -1.30 -32.07 19.95
CA THR A 4 -2.37 -31.26 20.52
C THR A 4 -2.16 -29.76 20.30
N PHE A 5 -3.16 -29.06 19.76
CA PHE A 5 -3.26 -27.60 19.78
C PHE A 5 -3.67 -27.13 21.17
N ALA A 6 -2.84 -26.29 21.78
CA ALA A 6 -3.13 -25.64 23.05
C ALA A 6 -4.01 -24.39 22.83
N SER A 7 -5.21 -24.43 23.38
CA SER A 7 -6.19 -23.34 23.46
C SER A 7 -5.72 -22.28 24.45
N PHE A 8 -5.44 -21.06 23.99
CA PHE A 8 -5.18 -19.91 24.87
C PHE A 8 -6.52 -19.28 25.30
N LYS A 9 -6.96 -19.57 26.52
CA LYS A 9 -8.07 -18.87 27.18
C LYS A 9 -7.61 -17.49 27.64
N ARG A 10 -8.21 -16.44 27.08
CA ARG A 10 -8.04 -15.06 27.58
C ARG A 10 -8.83 -14.91 28.90
N LYS A 11 -8.13 -14.46 29.94
CA LYS A 11 -8.72 -14.06 31.23
C LYS A 11 -9.35 -12.67 31.10
N PRO A 12 -10.52 -12.40 31.68
CA PRO A 12 -11.10 -11.07 31.71
C PRO A 12 -10.35 -10.18 32.70
N LEU A 13 -9.94 -8.99 32.26
CA LEU A 13 -9.41 -7.94 33.13
C LEU A 13 -10.53 -7.32 33.95
N ALA A 14 -10.40 -7.41 35.26
CA ALA A 14 -11.29 -6.79 36.22
C ALA A 14 -11.21 -5.26 36.13
N ARG A 15 -12.36 -4.61 35.96
CA ARG A 15 -12.50 -3.15 36.06
C ARG A 15 -12.46 -2.75 37.52
N LEU A 16 -11.45 -1.98 37.88
CA LEU A 16 -11.35 -1.31 39.18
C LEU A 16 -12.22 -0.04 39.15
N ALA A 17 -13.33 -0.06 39.87
CA ALA A 17 -14.17 1.12 40.06
C ALA A 17 -13.57 1.96 41.20
N LEU A 18 -13.10 3.16 40.91
CA LEU A 18 -12.66 4.13 41.91
C LEU A 18 -13.88 4.99 42.26
N ALA A 19 -14.43 4.79 43.44
CA ALA A 19 -15.45 5.66 44.03
C ALA A 19 -14.79 6.88 44.65
N ILE A 20 -15.06 8.09 44.10
CA ILE A 20 -14.68 9.36 44.72
C ILE A 20 -15.91 9.91 45.45
N THR A 21 -15.82 9.95 46.76
CA THR A 21 -16.77 10.57 47.67
C THR A 21 -16.70 12.12 47.57
N LEU A 22 -17.82 12.76 47.25
CA LEU A 22 -17.96 14.21 47.30
C LEU A 22 -18.07 14.71 48.77
N GLY A 23 -17.09 15.50 49.16
CA GLY A 23 -17.18 16.34 50.33
C GLY A 23 -17.74 17.72 49.95
N THR A 24 -18.88 18.06 50.50
CA THR A 24 -19.49 19.39 50.41
C THR A 24 -18.79 20.37 51.35
N LEU A 25 -18.23 21.45 50.80
CA LEU A 25 -17.99 22.69 51.56
C LEU A 25 -18.37 23.86 50.66
N GLY A 26 -19.41 24.60 51.11
CA GLY A 26 -19.86 25.80 50.48
C GLY A 26 -19.00 27.00 50.85
N LEU A 27 -18.92 27.96 49.95
CA LEU A 27 -18.72 29.41 50.19
C LEU A 27 -19.25 30.22 49.01
N PRO A 28 -19.63 31.51 49.20
CA PRO A 28 -20.59 32.19 48.37
C PRO A 28 -19.99 33.14 47.34
N GLY A 29 -20.76 33.32 46.28
CA GLY A 29 -20.94 34.55 45.54
C GLY A 29 -19.73 35.16 44.85
N TRP A 30 -19.77 35.13 43.55
CA TRP A 30 -19.57 36.29 42.66
C TRP A 30 -20.18 35.92 41.30
N ILE A 31 -21.31 36.61 41.03
CA ILE A 31 -21.94 36.56 39.70
C ILE A 31 -21.13 37.53 38.84
N GLU A 32 -20.43 37.02 37.90
CA GLU A 32 -19.97 37.79 36.76
C GLU A 32 -20.65 37.23 35.50
N GLN A 33 -21.63 38.03 35.01
CA GLN A 33 -22.28 37.80 33.72
C GLN A 33 -21.25 38.02 32.62
N ALA A 34 -20.67 36.92 32.10
CA ALA A 34 -20.06 36.92 30.80
C ALA A 34 -21.09 36.36 29.81
N SER A 35 -21.71 37.24 29.04
CA SER A 35 -22.55 36.90 27.89
C SER A 35 -21.68 36.27 26.82
N ALA A 36 -21.52 34.96 26.86
CA ALA A 36 -20.98 34.18 25.76
C ALA A 36 -22.18 33.55 25.03
N HIS A 37 -22.44 33.98 23.84
CA HIS A 37 -23.31 33.30 22.87
C HIS A 37 -22.63 32.01 22.48
N GLY A 38 -22.64 31.01 23.32
CA GLY A 38 -22.34 29.64 23.08
C GLY A 38 -23.65 28.85 23.02
N GLY A 39 -24.27 28.81 21.86
CA GLY A 39 -25.41 27.90 21.64
C GLY A 39 -24.97 26.49 22.01
N HIS A 40 -25.57 25.92 23.09
CA HIS A 40 -25.40 24.50 23.40
C HIS A 40 -25.93 23.70 22.21
N ALA A 41 -25.05 23.02 21.50
CA ALA A 41 -25.46 22.12 20.43
C ALA A 41 -26.45 21.08 20.99
N GLU A 42 -27.66 21.04 20.43
CA GLU A 42 -28.68 20.05 20.82
C GLU A 42 -28.16 18.66 20.47
N MET A 43 -27.94 17.84 21.50
CA MET A 43 -27.46 16.48 21.33
C MET A 43 -28.64 15.51 21.28
N VAL A 44 -28.80 14.77 20.19
CA VAL A 44 -29.90 13.84 19.95
C VAL A 44 -29.38 12.40 19.87
N PRO A 45 -30.22 11.39 20.19
CA PRO A 45 -29.84 10.00 20.02
C PRO A 45 -29.52 9.71 18.55
N LEU A 46 -28.27 9.33 18.28
CA LEU A 46 -27.73 9.18 16.93
C LEU A 46 -28.55 8.21 16.07
N GLN A 47 -28.79 7.02 16.59
CA GLN A 47 -29.41 5.95 15.79
C GLN A 47 -30.87 6.28 15.46
N SER A 48 -31.70 6.56 16.46
CA SER A 48 -33.12 6.82 16.23
C SER A 48 -33.37 8.07 15.39
N GLU A 49 -32.55 9.12 15.58
CA GLU A 49 -32.68 10.34 14.80
C GLU A 49 -32.32 10.10 13.34
N LEU A 50 -31.21 9.43 13.05
CA LEU A 50 -30.78 9.14 11.69
C LEU A 50 -31.68 8.13 10.96
N GLU A 51 -32.19 7.12 11.68
CA GLU A 51 -33.16 6.17 11.13
C GLU A 51 -34.48 6.87 10.78
N ALA A 52 -34.92 7.86 11.60
CA ALA A 52 -36.08 8.69 11.27
C ALA A 52 -35.87 9.54 9.99
N PHE A 53 -34.64 9.89 9.67
CA PHE A 53 -34.26 10.48 8.39
C PHE A 53 -34.17 9.48 7.24
N GLY A 54 -34.39 8.18 7.49
CA GLY A 54 -34.23 7.13 6.49
C GLY A 54 -32.78 6.73 6.21
N ALA A 55 -31.85 7.06 7.12
CA ALA A 55 -30.48 6.61 7.00
C ALA A 55 -30.30 5.20 7.58
N SER A 56 -29.43 4.40 6.98
CA SER A 56 -28.94 3.16 7.57
C SER A 56 -27.84 3.47 8.57
N VAL A 57 -27.95 3.00 9.81
CA VAL A 57 -26.94 3.15 10.86
C VAL A 57 -26.42 1.78 11.27
N LYS A 58 -25.13 1.54 11.12
CA LYS A 58 -24.46 0.30 11.50
C LYS A 58 -23.29 0.60 12.42
N TRP A 59 -23.06 -0.26 13.39
CA TRP A 59 -21.86 -0.25 14.21
C TRP A 59 -20.82 -1.19 13.60
N ASP A 60 -19.59 -0.70 13.46
CA ASP A 60 -18.44 -1.49 13.04
C ASP A 60 -17.63 -1.85 14.29
N ASP A 61 -17.73 -3.12 14.70
CA ASP A 61 -17.06 -3.64 15.91
C ASP A 61 -15.52 -3.66 15.78
N TYR A 62 -15.02 -3.71 14.56
CA TYR A 62 -13.57 -3.73 14.32
C TYR A 62 -12.95 -2.34 14.45
N ALA A 63 -13.64 -1.33 13.96
CA ALA A 63 -13.17 0.06 13.94
C ALA A 63 -13.67 0.89 15.11
N ASP A 64 -14.61 0.38 15.93
CA ASP A 64 -15.29 1.08 17.00
C ASP A 64 -15.94 2.39 16.53
N LEU A 65 -16.68 2.33 15.43
CA LEU A 65 -17.34 3.52 14.87
C LEU A 65 -18.70 3.20 14.26
N PHE A 66 -19.51 4.25 14.10
CA PHE A 66 -20.75 4.18 13.34
C PHE A 66 -20.48 4.41 11.85
N VAL A 67 -21.06 3.57 11.02
CA VAL A 67 -21.18 3.74 9.57
C VAL A 67 -22.62 4.12 9.26
N ILE A 68 -22.82 5.29 8.69
CA ILE A 68 -24.13 5.86 8.40
C ILE A 68 -24.21 6.09 6.90
N ALA A 69 -25.28 5.62 6.27
CA ALA A 69 -25.46 5.75 4.83
C ALA A 69 -26.89 6.19 4.49
N LYS A 70 -27.00 7.18 3.60
CA LYS A 70 -28.27 7.65 3.01
C LYS A 70 -27.99 8.38 1.71
N ASP A 71 -28.73 8.05 0.64
CA ASP A 71 -28.77 8.79 -0.64
C ASP A 71 -27.36 9.15 -1.20
N GLY A 72 -26.44 8.18 -1.18
CA GLY A 72 -25.05 8.37 -1.64
C GLY A 72 -24.13 9.12 -0.64
N VAL A 73 -24.63 9.48 0.53
CA VAL A 73 -23.84 10.03 1.63
C VAL A 73 -23.36 8.90 2.53
N TYR A 74 -22.05 8.81 2.72
CA TYR A 74 -21.40 7.86 3.62
C TYR A 74 -20.67 8.62 4.72
N LEU A 75 -21.16 8.53 5.93
CA LEU A 75 -20.57 9.17 7.10
C LEU A 75 -20.04 8.11 8.06
N LYS A 76 -18.77 8.23 8.46
CA LYS A 76 -18.16 7.44 9.53
C LYS A 76 -17.81 8.33 10.70
N VAL A 77 -18.27 7.97 11.89
CA VAL A 77 -18.03 8.72 13.13
C VAL A 77 -17.64 7.80 14.27
N LYS A 78 -16.55 8.15 14.95
CA LYS A 78 -16.08 7.43 16.13
C LYS A 78 -16.50 8.19 17.39
N PRO A 79 -17.14 7.54 18.38
CA PRO A 79 -17.46 8.17 19.64
C PRO A 79 -16.22 8.74 20.34
N GLY A 80 -16.34 9.92 20.91
CA GLY A 80 -15.23 10.66 21.51
C GLY A 80 -14.34 11.42 20.54
N SER A 81 -14.48 11.18 19.23
CA SER A 81 -13.70 11.88 18.20
C SER A 81 -14.39 13.18 17.78
N LYS A 82 -13.59 14.24 17.60
CA LYS A 82 -14.01 15.47 16.91
C LYS A 82 -13.85 15.37 15.39
N VAL A 83 -13.58 14.18 14.88
CA VAL A 83 -13.37 13.94 13.46
C VAL A 83 -14.39 12.93 12.95
N ALA A 84 -14.95 13.23 11.80
CA ALA A 84 -15.77 12.32 11.00
C ALA A 84 -15.18 12.17 9.58
N MET A 85 -15.56 11.08 8.92
CA MET A 85 -15.27 10.87 7.51
C MET A 85 -16.56 10.94 6.71
N LEU A 86 -16.69 11.92 5.84
CA LEU A 86 -17.84 12.11 4.95
C LEU A 86 -17.42 11.83 3.51
N ASN A 87 -17.98 10.79 2.90
CA ASN A 87 -17.62 10.35 1.54
C ASN A 87 -16.09 10.24 1.33
N GLY A 88 -15.39 9.69 2.32
CA GLY A 88 -13.94 9.54 2.29
C GLY A 88 -13.14 10.82 2.57
N LYS A 89 -13.81 11.97 2.78
CA LYS A 89 -13.16 13.23 3.14
C LYS A 89 -13.26 13.44 4.65
N ARG A 90 -12.17 13.88 5.25
CA ARG A 90 -12.11 14.21 6.66
C ARG A 90 -12.84 15.53 6.95
N MET A 91 -13.57 15.58 8.04
CA MET A 91 -14.26 16.77 8.52
C MET A 91 -14.18 16.89 10.06
N GLU A 92 -14.25 18.09 10.59
CA GLU A 92 -14.29 18.33 12.02
C GLU A 92 -15.73 18.45 12.53
N LEU A 93 -15.97 17.84 13.68
CA LEU A 93 -17.21 17.97 14.44
C LEU A 93 -17.06 19.09 15.47
N THR A 94 -18.00 20.01 15.52
CA THR A 94 -18.06 21.03 16.57
C THR A 94 -18.16 20.37 17.96
N VAL A 95 -18.95 19.29 18.05
CA VAL A 95 -19.11 18.47 19.25
C VAL A 95 -18.93 17.01 18.88
N PRO A 96 -18.08 16.25 19.61
CA PRO A 96 -17.89 14.84 19.33
C PRO A 96 -19.16 14.03 19.59
N VAL A 97 -19.29 12.88 18.91
CA VAL A 97 -20.29 11.87 19.28
C VAL A 97 -19.95 11.32 20.66
N VAL A 98 -20.93 11.28 21.54
CA VAL A 98 -20.74 10.81 22.93
C VAL A 98 -21.70 9.71 23.28
N PHE A 99 -21.28 8.77 24.13
CA PHE A 99 -22.16 7.80 24.75
C PHE A 99 -22.73 8.33 26.07
N LYS A 100 -24.07 8.16 26.24
CA LYS A 100 -24.74 8.24 27.56
C LYS A 100 -25.37 6.88 27.83
N GLY A 101 -24.76 6.11 28.70
CA GLY A 101 -25.09 4.71 28.88
C GLY A 101 -24.78 3.90 27.62
N LYS A 102 -25.79 3.24 27.04
CA LYS A 102 -25.67 2.45 25.79
C LYS A 102 -26.06 3.22 24.53
N THR A 103 -26.51 4.47 24.67
CA THR A 103 -26.99 5.29 23.55
C THR A 103 -25.93 6.29 23.12
N ALA A 104 -25.63 6.31 21.84
CA ALA A 104 -24.76 7.34 21.24
C ALA A 104 -25.58 8.59 20.91
N TYR A 105 -25.00 9.76 21.14
CA TYR A 105 -25.60 11.08 20.87
C TYR A 105 -24.73 11.87 19.91
N MET A 106 -25.36 12.59 19.00
CA MET A 106 -24.72 13.46 18.01
C MET A 106 -25.46 14.81 17.96
N SER A 107 -24.76 15.86 17.52
CA SER A 107 -25.36 17.16 17.34
C SER A 107 -26.46 17.12 16.26
N ARG A 108 -27.67 17.62 16.58
CA ARG A 108 -28.78 17.76 15.64
C ARG A 108 -28.38 18.68 14.46
N ASP A 109 -27.69 19.77 14.75
CA ASP A 109 -27.24 20.72 13.72
C ASP A 109 -26.31 20.02 12.70
N PHE A 110 -25.43 19.14 13.19
CA PHE A 110 -24.55 18.38 12.32
C PHE A 110 -25.33 17.39 11.45
N ILE A 111 -26.30 16.67 12.02
CA ILE A 111 -27.17 15.77 11.26
C ILE A 111 -27.90 16.53 10.16
N ASN A 112 -28.50 17.67 10.50
CA ASN A 112 -29.21 18.52 9.54
C ASN A 112 -28.27 19.02 8.45
N GLN A 113 -27.07 19.43 8.81
CA GLN A 113 -26.06 19.93 7.87
C GLN A 113 -25.65 18.85 6.85
N VAL A 114 -25.46 17.61 7.32
CA VAL A 114 -25.01 16.51 6.44
C VAL A 114 -26.14 15.93 5.59
N PHE A 115 -27.34 15.76 6.17
CA PHE A 115 -28.41 14.98 5.53
C PHE A 115 -29.60 15.81 5.03
N GLN A 116 -29.76 17.06 5.46
CA GLN A 116 -30.90 17.92 5.02
C GLN A 116 -30.48 19.04 4.06
N SER A 117 -29.29 19.62 4.26
CA SER A 117 -28.91 20.84 3.54
C SER A 117 -28.22 20.57 2.19
N GLY A 118 -28.02 19.30 1.80
CA GLY A 118 -27.19 18.96 0.66
C GLY A 118 -25.70 19.22 0.90
N LEU A 119 -24.83 18.52 0.19
CA LEU A 119 -23.37 18.54 0.39
C LEU A 119 -22.67 19.84 -0.09
N ASP A 120 -23.42 20.87 -0.49
CA ASP A 120 -22.90 22.10 -1.12
C ASP A 120 -22.37 23.17 -0.14
N LYS A 121 -22.39 22.90 1.15
CA LYS A 121 -21.82 23.84 2.14
C LYS A 121 -20.41 23.42 2.53
N THR A 122 -19.51 24.37 2.37
CA THR A 122 -18.08 24.37 2.71
C THR A 122 -17.80 23.69 4.05
N PHE A 123 -17.60 22.36 4.01
CA PHE A 123 -16.94 21.70 5.11
C PHE A 123 -15.48 22.10 5.09
N VAL A 124 -14.95 22.51 6.24
CA VAL A 124 -13.51 22.71 6.36
C VAL A 124 -12.85 21.35 6.21
N VAL A 125 -12.34 21.10 5.01
CA VAL A 125 -11.52 19.91 4.75
C VAL A 125 -10.19 20.15 5.44
N GLU A 126 -9.87 19.32 6.41
CA GLU A 126 -8.57 19.41 7.05
C GLU A 126 -7.44 19.15 6.03
N THR A 127 -6.50 20.09 5.97
CA THR A 127 -5.38 20.08 5.04
C THR A 127 -4.15 19.31 5.57
N ARG A 128 -4.25 18.66 6.74
CA ARG A 128 -3.12 17.89 7.27
C ARG A 128 -2.69 16.81 6.28
N PRO A 129 -1.40 16.69 5.97
CA PRO A 129 -0.90 15.62 5.11
C PRO A 129 -1.25 14.26 5.73
N ASN A 130 -1.82 13.36 4.93
CA ASN A 130 -2.04 12.00 5.38
C ASN A 130 -0.68 11.31 5.64
N PRO A 131 -0.47 10.68 6.80
CA PRO A 131 0.80 10.01 7.13
C PRO A 131 1.18 8.88 6.16
N LEU A 132 0.21 8.34 5.42
CA LEU A 132 0.43 7.32 4.39
C LEU A 132 0.69 7.91 2.99
N ASN A 133 0.69 9.24 2.83
CA ASN A 133 1.02 9.83 1.54
C ASN A 133 2.40 9.35 1.07
N PRO A 134 2.56 8.99 -0.21
CA PRO A 134 3.87 8.72 -0.78
C PRO A 134 4.86 9.84 -0.50
N LEU A 135 6.14 9.53 -0.51
CA LEU A 135 7.19 10.54 -0.43
C LEU A 135 7.11 11.45 -1.67
N SER A 136 7.27 12.74 -1.45
CA SER A 136 7.46 13.71 -2.53
C SER A 136 8.83 13.53 -3.20
N ALA A 137 9.00 14.09 -4.39
CA ALA A 137 10.29 14.08 -5.07
C ALA A 137 11.41 14.71 -4.22
N ASP A 138 11.10 15.79 -3.49
CA ASP A 138 12.06 16.45 -2.60
C ASP A 138 12.42 15.58 -1.39
N GLU A 139 11.45 14.87 -0.80
CA GLU A 139 11.69 13.92 0.29
C GLU A 139 12.55 12.75 -0.19
N ILE A 140 12.29 12.20 -1.39
CA ILE A 140 13.09 11.14 -1.99
C ILE A 140 14.52 11.62 -2.22
N ASN A 141 14.69 12.79 -2.83
CA ASN A 141 16.01 13.37 -3.09
C ASN A 141 16.76 13.65 -1.77
N SER A 142 16.08 14.18 -0.76
CA SER A 142 16.64 14.42 0.56
C SER A 142 17.13 13.12 1.20
N ALA A 143 16.29 12.08 1.21
CA ALA A 143 16.64 10.78 1.78
C ALA A 143 17.85 10.15 1.10
N VAL A 144 17.88 10.16 -0.24
CA VAL A 144 19.01 9.63 -1.02
C VAL A 144 20.30 10.43 -0.75
N ASN A 145 20.21 11.77 -0.63
CA ASN A 145 21.37 12.62 -0.34
C ASN A 145 21.92 12.38 1.07
N ILE A 146 21.06 12.17 2.06
CA ILE A 146 21.48 11.81 3.44
C ILE A 146 22.28 10.50 3.42
N VAL A 147 21.80 9.48 2.70
CA VAL A 147 22.54 8.22 2.55
C VAL A 147 23.86 8.44 1.83
N LYS A 148 23.89 9.23 0.73
CA LYS A 148 25.11 9.51 -0.04
C LYS A 148 26.16 10.29 0.75
N GLN A 149 25.77 11.08 1.74
CA GLN A 149 26.66 11.82 2.63
C GLN A 149 27.10 11.01 3.85
N SER A 150 26.52 9.85 4.08
CA SER A 150 26.88 8.99 5.20
C SER A 150 28.22 8.29 4.98
N PRO A 151 28.93 7.89 6.05
CA PRO A 151 30.18 7.12 5.97
C PRO A 151 29.98 5.72 5.39
N HIS A 152 28.76 5.26 5.27
CA HIS A 152 28.41 3.95 4.72
C HIS A 152 28.35 3.93 3.19
N TYR A 153 28.16 5.09 2.57
CA TYR A 153 28.00 5.18 1.12
C TYR A 153 29.28 4.87 0.37
N ARG A 154 29.17 4.15 -0.73
CA ARG A 154 30.26 3.88 -1.70
C ARG A 154 29.77 4.14 -3.12
N PRO A 155 30.64 4.63 -4.02
CA PRO A 155 30.34 4.70 -5.44
C PRO A 155 29.96 3.31 -5.98
N GLY A 156 28.92 3.25 -6.81
CA GLY A 156 28.41 2.00 -7.37
C GLY A 156 27.20 1.43 -6.63
N PHE A 157 26.80 1.98 -5.48
CA PHE A 157 25.54 1.63 -4.84
C PHE A 157 24.35 1.98 -5.72
N ARG A 158 23.38 1.06 -5.78
CA ARG A 158 22.14 1.25 -6.53
C ARG A 158 20.97 1.33 -5.55
N PHE A 159 20.23 2.43 -5.65
CA PHE A 159 19.00 2.61 -4.86
C PHE A 159 17.86 1.90 -5.58
N THR A 160 17.33 0.84 -4.99
CA THR A 160 16.31 0.01 -5.61
C THR A 160 14.91 0.37 -5.15
N GLU A 161 14.79 0.93 -3.94
CA GLU A 161 13.55 1.39 -3.37
C GLU A 161 13.81 2.62 -2.48
N VAL A 162 12.93 3.60 -2.57
CA VAL A 162 12.81 4.70 -1.61
C VAL A 162 11.32 4.93 -1.37
N SER A 163 10.84 4.49 -0.23
CA SER A 163 9.42 4.52 0.11
C SER A 163 9.18 5.12 1.48
N VAL A 164 7.94 5.56 1.74
CA VAL A 164 7.59 6.04 3.08
C VAL A 164 7.64 4.88 4.08
N LYS A 165 8.23 5.13 5.24
CA LYS A 165 8.08 4.25 6.40
C LYS A 165 6.72 4.53 7.03
N GLU A 166 5.77 3.66 6.80
CA GLU A 166 4.43 3.81 7.35
C GLU A 166 4.46 3.80 8.88
N PRO A 167 3.69 4.71 9.52
CA PRO A 167 3.52 4.67 10.97
C PRO A 167 2.80 3.39 11.41
N PRO A 168 2.88 3.03 12.70
CA PRO A 168 2.09 1.96 13.29
C PRO A 168 0.60 2.13 12.99
N LYS A 169 -0.08 1.02 12.72
CA LYS A 169 -1.47 1.01 12.28
C LYS A 169 -2.42 1.73 13.26
N ASP A 170 -2.19 1.58 14.54
CA ASP A 170 -2.96 2.27 15.60
C ASP A 170 -2.81 3.79 15.53
N GLN A 171 -1.62 4.31 15.23
CA GLN A 171 -1.40 5.74 15.04
C GLN A 171 -2.11 6.26 13.79
N VAL A 172 -2.07 5.51 12.68
CA VAL A 172 -2.81 5.86 11.47
C VAL A 172 -4.33 5.88 11.73
N TRP A 173 -4.84 4.88 12.43
CA TRP A 173 -6.25 4.83 12.85
C TRP A 173 -6.63 6.03 13.71
N ASN A 174 -5.83 6.36 14.72
CA ASN A 174 -6.05 7.52 15.58
C ASN A 174 -6.01 8.83 14.78
N PHE A 175 -5.05 8.98 13.86
CA PHE A 175 -5.00 10.13 12.96
C PHE A 175 -6.29 10.28 12.15
N VAL A 176 -6.79 9.19 11.55
CA VAL A 176 -7.98 9.23 10.69
C VAL A 176 -9.26 9.47 11.50
N TYR A 177 -9.42 8.81 12.65
CA TYR A 177 -10.71 8.76 13.34
C TYR A 177 -10.80 9.63 14.59
N THR A 178 -9.69 9.99 15.21
CA THR A 178 -9.69 10.81 16.44
C THR A 178 -9.04 12.18 16.27
N GLY A 179 -8.33 12.39 15.17
CA GLY A 179 -7.61 13.64 14.95
C GLY A 179 -6.26 13.73 15.64
N GLN A 180 -5.83 12.69 16.33
CA GLN A 180 -4.51 12.68 16.95
C GLN A 180 -3.41 12.70 15.89
N ASN A 181 -2.37 13.46 16.13
CA ASN A 181 -1.21 13.45 15.26
C ASN A 181 -0.43 12.13 15.42
N VAL A 182 0.17 11.69 14.33
CA VAL A 182 1.15 10.60 14.35
C VAL A 182 2.37 11.08 15.14
N THR A 183 2.85 10.24 16.05
CA THR A 183 4.04 10.54 16.87
C THR A 183 5.34 10.07 16.24
N GLN A 184 5.26 9.09 15.33
CA GLN A 184 6.41 8.67 14.54
C GLN A 184 6.85 9.82 13.62
N PRO A 185 8.16 10.15 13.57
CA PRO A 185 8.66 11.14 12.61
C PRO A 185 8.44 10.67 11.16
N ARG A 186 8.44 11.60 10.23
CA ARG A 186 8.37 11.29 8.80
C ARG A 186 9.66 10.59 8.38
N GLN A 187 9.58 9.33 7.97
CA GLN A 187 10.74 8.50 7.66
C GLN A 187 10.66 7.88 6.28
N ALA A 188 11.83 7.66 5.68
CA ALA A 188 11.99 6.93 4.43
C ALA A 188 12.69 5.59 4.66
N ASN A 189 12.05 4.49 4.19
CA ASN A 189 12.74 3.23 3.97
C ASN A 189 13.53 3.32 2.66
N ILE A 190 14.76 2.86 2.69
CA ILE A 190 15.61 2.82 1.51
C ILE A 190 16.21 1.42 1.40
N VAL A 191 16.12 0.83 0.21
CA VAL A 191 16.83 -0.41 -0.12
C VAL A 191 17.94 -0.08 -1.09
N VAL A 192 19.15 -0.49 -0.73
CA VAL A 192 20.38 -0.26 -1.52
C VAL A 192 20.98 -1.61 -1.89
N LEU A 193 21.47 -1.72 -3.12
CA LEU A 193 22.33 -2.83 -3.55
C LEU A 193 23.79 -2.41 -3.60
N ASP A 194 24.64 -3.21 -2.94
CA ASP A 194 26.10 -3.20 -3.06
C ASP A 194 26.52 -4.53 -3.73
N GLY A 195 26.66 -4.51 -5.05
CA GLY A 195 26.79 -5.75 -5.80
C GLY A 195 25.57 -6.66 -5.62
N LYS A 196 25.76 -7.82 -5.00
CA LYS A 196 24.68 -8.76 -4.62
C LYS A 196 24.07 -8.49 -3.24
N HIS A 197 24.75 -7.72 -2.40
CA HIS A 197 24.33 -7.49 -1.03
C HIS A 197 23.19 -6.48 -0.96
N VAL A 198 22.15 -6.85 -0.22
CA VAL A 198 21.00 -5.99 0.06
C VAL A 198 21.21 -5.28 1.39
N ILE A 199 20.97 -4.00 1.40
CA ILE A 199 21.06 -3.15 2.58
C ILE A 199 19.75 -2.42 2.76
N GLU A 200 19.17 -2.51 3.95
CA GLU A 200 18.04 -1.69 4.37
C GLU A 200 18.54 -0.52 5.19
N ALA A 201 18.11 0.66 4.81
CA ALA A 201 18.41 1.89 5.52
C ALA A 201 17.12 2.62 5.91
N LEU A 202 17.16 3.33 7.04
CA LEU A 202 16.07 4.17 7.51
C LEU A 202 16.59 5.59 7.69
N VAL A 203 15.92 6.53 7.03
CA VAL A 203 16.23 7.96 7.12
C VAL A 203 15.07 8.67 7.80
N ASP A 204 15.37 9.44 8.83
CA ASP A 204 14.46 10.39 9.44
C ASP A 204 14.53 11.70 8.64
N LEU A 205 13.41 12.07 8.02
CA LEU A 205 13.32 13.25 7.14
C LEU A 205 13.17 14.55 7.94
N ASP A 206 12.64 14.47 9.16
CA ASP A 206 12.46 15.64 10.02
C ASP A 206 13.81 16.08 10.60
N SER A 207 14.57 15.14 11.16
CA SER A 207 15.90 15.39 11.71
C SER A 207 17.02 15.35 10.65
N LYS A 208 16.72 14.91 9.43
CA LYS A 208 17.67 14.72 8.32
C LYS A 208 18.84 13.80 8.67
N THR A 209 18.55 12.71 9.34
CA THR A 209 19.56 11.75 9.81
C THR A 209 19.32 10.34 9.30
N LEU A 210 20.41 9.61 9.04
CA LEU A 210 20.38 8.18 8.80
C LEU A 210 20.30 7.46 10.16
N THR A 211 19.14 6.84 10.45
CA THR A 211 18.87 6.23 11.77
C THR A 211 19.13 4.73 11.81
N SER A 212 19.20 4.08 10.65
CA SER A 212 19.51 2.65 10.54
C SER A 212 20.23 2.34 9.23
N TRP A 213 21.17 1.41 9.30
CA TRP A 213 21.89 0.84 8.17
C TRP A 213 22.17 -0.62 8.45
N LYS A 214 21.50 -1.53 7.73
CA LYS A 214 21.55 -2.96 8.04
C LYS A 214 21.69 -3.77 6.76
N ALA A 215 22.75 -4.59 6.67
CA ALA A 215 22.86 -5.63 5.66
C ALA A 215 21.84 -6.75 5.96
N VAL A 216 21.18 -7.24 4.91
CA VAL A 216 20.17 -8.31 5.00
C VAL A 216 20.74 -9.56 4.36
N GLU A 217 21.12 -10.50 5.19
CA GLU A 217 21.68 -11.78 4.74
C GLU A 217 20.65 -12.61 3.96
N GLY A 218 21.08 -13.22 2.87
CA GLY A 218 20.23 -14.09 2.04
C GLY A 218 19.12 -13.37 1.25
N ALA A 219 19.07 -12.03 1.30
CA ALA A 219 18.13 -11.26 0.51
C ALA A 219 18.65 -11.01 -0.91
N HIS A 220 17.73 -10.95 -1.87
CA HIS A 220 18.02 -10.60 -3.25
C HIS A 220 17.31 -9.30 -3.62
N GLY A 221 18.03 -8.39 -4.29
CA GLY A 221 17.45 -7.15 -4.79
C GLY A 221 16.50 -7.40 -5.96
N MET A 222 15.57 -6.49 -6.13
CA MET A 222 14.64 -6.51 -7.26
C MET A 222 15.38 -6.38 -8.61
N VAL A 223 14.70 -6.74 -9.68
CA VAL A 223 15.18 -6.54 -11.06
C VAL A 223 15.18 -5.04 -11.38
N LEU A 224 16.31 -4.53 -11.84
CA LEU A 224 16.50 -3.13 -12.21
C LEU A 224 16.53 -2.96 -13.74
N LEU A 225 16.32 -1.73 -14.22
CA LEU A 225 16.31 -1.45 -15.66
C LEU A 225 17.64 -1.81 -16.35
N ASP A 226 18.78 -1.57 -15.70
CA ASP A 226 20.09 -1.93 -16.23
C ASP A 226 20.36 -3.44 -16.24
N ASP A 227 19.62 -4.23 -15.47
CA ASP A 227 19.69 -5.69 -15.53
C ASP A 227 19.14 -6.22 -16.86
N PHE A 228 18.17 -5.55 -17.47
CA PHE A 228 17.64 -5.92 -18.80
C PHE A 228 18.73 -5.84 -19.87
N ALA A 229 19.53 -4.79 -19.88
CA ALA A 229 20.64 -4.66 -20.80
C ALA A 229 21.73 -5.72 -20.57
N THR A 230 22.02 -6.02 -19.29
CA THR A 230 22.98 -7.06 -18.91
C THR A 230 22.52 -8.43 -19.39
N VAL A 231 21.25 -8.75 -19.20
CA VAL A 231 20.64 -10.01 -19.64
C VAL A 231 20.64 -10.12 -21.15
N GLN A 232 20.25 -9.08 -21.87
CA GLN A 232 20.25 -9.05 -23.32
C GLN A 232 21.67 -9.32 -23.87
N SER A 233 22.67 -8.62 -23.33
CA SER A 233 24.07 -8.84 -23.72
C SER A 233 24.55 -10.26 -23.40
N ALA A 234 24.12 -10.85 -22.28
CA ALA A 234 24.52 -12.19 -21.90
C ALA A 234 23.97 -13.27 -22.85
N ILE A 235 22.71 -13.14 -23.30
CA ILE A 235 22.15 -14.09 -24.29
C ILE A 235 22.77 -13.90 -25.67
N GLU A 236 23.05 -12.66 -26.09
CA GLU A 236 23.70 -12.36 -27.37
C GLU A 236 25.13 -12.92 -27.45
N ALA A 237 25.83 -12.95 -26.33
CA ALA A 237 27.19 -13.51 -26.25
C ALA A 237 27.25 -15.04 -26.15
N SER A 238 26.11 -15.73 -25.99
CA SER A 238 26.06 -17.17 -25.76
C SER A 238 25.89 -17.95 -27.05
N ALA A 239 26.92 -18.70 -27.45
CA ALA A 239 26.86 -19.63 -28.62
C ALA A 239 25.82 -20.74 -28.40
N ASP A 240 25.72 -21.28 -27.17
CA ASP A 240 24.77 -22.35 -26.85
C ASP A 240 23.33 -21.86 -26.95
N TYR A 241 23.08 -20.63 -26.54
CA TYR A 241 21.77 -20.01 -26.66
C TYR A 241 21.39 -19.73 -28.11
N ALA A 242 22.35 -19.24 -28.91
CA ALA A 242 22.17 -19.07 -30.35
C ALA A 242 21.87 -20.42 -31.05
N GLN A 243 22.51 -21.50 -30.64
CA GLN A 243 22.23 -22.83 -31.16
C GLN A 243 20.82 -23.33 -30.80
N ALA A 244 20.36 -23.03 -29.56
CA ALA A 244 19.02 -23.36 -29.12
C ALA A 244 17.94 -22.58 -29.91
N LEU A 245 18.22 -21.33 -30.24
CA LEU A 245 17.38 -20.49 -31.11
C LEU A 245 17.34 -21.01 -32.55
N ALA A 246 18.50 -21.40 -33.10
CA ALA A 246 18.59 -21.93 -34.46
C ALA A 246 17.74 -23.20 -34.66
N ARG A 247 17.62 -24.06 -33.63
CA ARG A 247 16.69 -25.22 -33.64
C ARG A 247 15.22 -24.81 -33.79
N ARG A 248 14.88 -23.58 -33.42
CA ARG A 248 13.54 -22.99 -33.57
C ARG A 248 13.37 -22.11 -34.80
N GLY A 249 14.39 -22.14 -35.71
CA GLY A 249 14.40 -21.35 -36.94
C GLY A 249 14.76 -19.86 -36.71
N ILE A 250 15.26 -19.50 -35.54
CA ILE A 250 15.67 -18.13 -35.21
C ILE A 250 17.20 -18.06 -35.37
N ASN A 251 17.68 -17.39 -36.42
CA ASN A 251 19.11 -17.32 -36.73
C ASN A 251 19.80 -16.02 -36.30
N ASP A 252 19.00 -15.01 -35.86
CA ASP A 252 19.52 -13.73 -35.38
C ASP A 252 19.06 -13.51 -33.96
N VAL A 253 19.98 -13.64 -32.99
CA VAL A 253 19.70 -13.42 -31.58
C VAL A 253 19.26 -11.97 -31.26
N LYS A 254 19.60 -11.00 -32.11
CA LYS A 254 19.18 -9.61 -31.95
C LYS A 254 17.68 -9.39 -32.17
N GLN A 255 17.01 -10.36 -32.79
CA GLN A 255 15.55 -10.35 -32.89
C GLN A 255 14.87 -10.86 -31.60
N VAL A 256 15.64 -11.37 -30.65
CA VAL A 256 15.11 -11.90 -29.39
C VAL A 256 15.10 -10.84 -28.33
N VAL A 257 13.94 -10.66 -27.72
CA VAL A 257 13.74 -9.81 -26.54
C VAL A 257 13.81 -10.69 -25.29
N ALA A 258 14.87 -10.52 -24.52
CA ALA A 258 15.04 -11.21 -23.24
C ALA A 258 14.27 -10.50 -22.13
N THR A 259 13.37 -11.22 -21.48
CA THR A 259 12.61 -10.70 -20.35
C THR A 259 13.07 -11.37 -19.06
N PRO A 260 13.76 -10.63 -18.18
CA PRO A 260 14.23 -11.15 -16.92
C PRO A 260 13.11 -11.30 -15.90
N LEU A 261 13.12 -12.44 -15.22
CA LEU A 261 12.26 -12.77 -14.08
C LEU A 261 13.14 -13.16 -12.90
N THR A 262 12.67 -12.98 -11.69
CA THR A 262 13.35 -13.50 -10.51
C THR A 262 13.35 -15.04 -10.57
N VAL A 263 14.44 -15.66 -10.14
CA VAL A 263 14.51 -17.14 -10.08
C VAL A 263 13.56 -17.74 -9.04
N GLY A 264 13.03 -16.91 -8.14
CA GLY A 264 12.21 -17.35 -7.02
C GLY A 264 13.02 -18.03 -5.92
N TYR A 265 12.32 -18.62 -4.96
CA TYR A 265 12.93 -19.45 -3.93
C TYR A 265 13.03 -20.89 -4.46
N PHE A 266 14.22 -21.47 -4.36
CA PHE A 266 14.49 -22.88 -4.65
C PHE A 266 15.37 -23.43 -3.54
N ASP A 267 15.19 -24.69 -3.20
CA ASP A 267 15.87 -25.36 -2.10
C ASP A 267 17.25 -25.93 -2.49
N GLY A 268 17.87 -25.39 -3.53
CA GLY A 268 19.16 -25.85 -4.07
C GLY A 268 19.07 -27.09 -4.98
N LYS A 269 17.89 -27.64 -5.19
CA LYS A 269 17.70 -28.84 -6.05
C LYS A 269 17.99 -28.57 -7.53
N ASP A 270 17.84 -27.34 -7.97
CA ASP A 270 18.10 -26.93 -9.36
C ASP A 270 19.59 -26.74 -9.68
N GLY A 271 20.49 -26.96 -8.70
CA GLY A 271 21.91 -26.71 -8.84
C GLY A 271 22.30 -25.24 -8.96
N LEU A 272 21.37 -24.32 -8.71
CA LEU A 272 21.62 -22.89 -8.70
C LEU A 272 22.10 -22.43 -7.32
N ALA A 273 23.13 -21.60 -7.28
CA ALA A 273 23.68 -21.06 -6.04
C ALA A 273 22.73 -19.98 -5.47
N GLN A 274 22.26 -20.19 -4.22
CA GLN A 274 21.32 -19.29 -3.55
C GLN A 274 21.94 -17.96 -3.14
N ASP A 275 23.25 -17.88 -3.06
CA ASP A 275 23.98 -16.67 -2.68
C ASP A 275 24.30 -15.74 -3.87
N LYS A 276 23.83 -16.09 -5.07
CA LYS A 276 24.07 -15.34 -6.29
C LYS A 276 22.86 -14.56 -6.74
N ARG A 277 23.08 -13.40 -7.35
CA ARG A 277 22.03 -12.61 -7.98
C ARG A 277 21.75 -13.14 -9.39
N LEU A 278 20.79 -14.07 -9.47
CA LEU A 278 20.41 -14.78 -10.68
C LEU A 278 19.07 -14.29 -11.22
N LEU A 279 18.93 -14.30 -12.54
CA LEU A 279 17.65 -14.05 -13.22
C LEU A 279 17.33 -15.20 -14.18
N LYS A 280 16.08 -15.66 -14.19
CA LYS A 280 15.52 -16.50 -15.23
C LYS A 280 15.07 -15.64 -16.40
N ILE A 281 15.35 -16.11 -17.59
CA ILE A 281 15.06 -15.39 -18.83
C ILE A 281 14.03 -16.16 -19.61
N VAL A 282 12.87 -15.56 -19.81
CA VAL A 282 11.92 -15.96 -20.84
C VAL A 282 12.09 -15.02 -22.03
N SER A 283 11.92 -15.54 -23.23
CA SER A 283 12.27 -14.82 -24.44
C SER A 283 11.12 -14.74 -25.42
N TYR A 284 11.11 -13.68 -26.19
CA TYR A 284 10.10 -13.42 -27.22
C TYR A 284 10.80 -13.03 -28.51
N LEU A 285 10.17 -13.37 -29.65
CA LEU A 285 10.69 -12.98 -30.96
C LEU A 285 10.07 -11.63 -31.36
N ASN A 286 10.92 -10.65 -31.66
CA ASN A 286 10.50 -9.40 -32.26
C ASN A 286 10.36 -9.55 -33.78
N THR A 287 9.13 -9.69 -34.26
CA THR A 287 8.82 -9.81 -35.69
C THR A 287 8.64 -8.46 -36.38
N GLY A 288 8.76 -7.36 -35.63
CA GLY A 288 8.54 -6.00 -36.16
C GLY A 288 7.07 -5.57 -36.20
N ASP A 289 6.13 -6.38 -35.71
CA ASP A 289 4.71 -6.06 -35.67
C ASP A 289 4.30 -5.15 -34.49
N GLY A 290 5.25 -4.79 -33.64
CA GLY A 290 5.07 -3.93 -32.46
C GLY A 290 4.53 -4.67 -31.23
N ASN A 291 4.39 -6.01 -31.27
CA ASN A 291 3.92 -6.82 -30.12
C ASN A 291 4.70 -8.13 -29.99
N TYR A 292 5.95 -8.05 -29.57
CA TYR A 292 6.76 -9.25 -29.34
C TYR A 292 6.16 -10.21 -28.29
N TRP A 293 5.32 -9.75 -27.37
CA TRP A 293 4.62 -10.60 -26.40
C TRP A 293 3.72 -11.66 -27.05
N ALA A 294 3.29 -11.43 -28.28
CA ALA A 294 2.49 -12.40 -29.04
C ALA A 294 3.33 -13.53 -29.63
N HIS A 295 4.64 -13.45 -29.53
CA HIS A 295 5.60 -14.38 -30.16
C HIS A 295 6.54 -15.02 -29.12
N PRO A 296 6.00 -15.74 -28.10
CA PRO A 296 6.84 -16.37 -27.08
C PRO A 296 7.71 -17.47 -27.68
N ILE A 297 8.94 -17.56 -27.20
CA ILE A 297 9.88 -18.65 -27.52
C ILE A 297 9.76 -19.67 -26.38
N GLU A 298 8.83 -20.60 -26.53
CA GLU A 298 8.52 -21.58 -25.51
C GLU A 298 9.52 -22.76 -25.48
N GLY A 299 9.59 -23.41 -24.30
CA GLY A 299 10.48 -24.54 -24.07
C GLY A 299 11.96 -24.15 -24.02
N LEU A 300 12.29 -22.87 -23.93
CA LEU A 300 13.64 -22.34 -23.80
C LEU A 300 13.70 -21.31 -22.66
N VAL A 301 14.38 -21.65 -21.59
CA VAL A 301 14.61 -20.77 -20.44
C VAL A 301 16.10 -20.68 -20.18
N ALA A 302 16.62 -19.51 -19.98
CA ALA A 302 18.00 -19.28 -19.62
C ALA A 302 18.13 -18.76 -18.18
N VAL A 303 19.28 -18.97 -17.55
CA VAL A 303 19.63 -18.36 -16.27
C VAL A 303 20.90 -17.53 -16.44
N VAL A 304 20.83 -16.28 -16.04
CA VAL A 304 21.95 -15.33 -16.11
C VAL A 304 22.41 -14.97 -14.71
N ASP A 305 23.72 -15.06 -14.49
CA ASP A 305 24.41 -14.53 -13.32
C ASP A 305 24.75 -13.06 -13.58
N LEU A 306 24.12 -12.16 -12.83
CA LEU A 306 24.25 -10.71 -13.02
C LEU A 306 25.61 -10.16 -12.58
N GLU A 307 26.30 -10.86 -11.67
CA GLU A 307 27.65 -10.46 -11.23
C GLU A 307 28.68 -10.83 -12.30
N GLN A 308 28.57 -12.05 -12.85
CA GLN A 308 29.45 -12.50 -13.92
C GLN A 308 29.03 -11.95 -15.29
N LYS A 309 27.81 -11.42 -15.40
CA LYS A 309 27.20 -10.95 -16.66
C LYS A 309 27.19 -12.07 -17.72
N LYS A 310 26.92 -13.28 -17.30
CA LYS A 310 27.00 -14.47 -18.14
C LYS A 310 25.75 -15.35 -17.99
N LEU A 311 25.39 -15.96 -19.10
CA LEU A 311 24.45 -17.08 -19.09
C LEU A 311 25.15 -18.29 -18.47
N ILE A 312 24.54 -18.90 -17.45
CA ILE A 312 25.11 -20.01 -16.67
C ILE A 312 24.34 -21.32 -16.82
N LYS A 313 23.09 -21.26 -17.27
CA LYS A 313 22.25 -22.45 -17.49
C LYS A 313 21.28 -22.20 -18.63
N ILE A 314 21.01 -23.21 -19.42
CA ILE A 314 19.94 -23.25 -20.41
C ILE A 314 19.09 -24.48 -20.12
N GLU A 315 17.79 -24.27 -20.02
CA GLU A 315 16.77 -25.31 -20.00
C GLU A 315 16.10 -25.29 -21.39
N ASP A 316 16.35 -26.32 -22.18
CA ASP A 316 15.88 -26.47 -23.57
C ASP A 316 15.09 -27.75 -23.67
N ASP A 317 13.86 -27.75 -23.17
CA ASP A 317 13.05 -28.94 -22.95
C ASP A 317 12.32 -29.38 -24.22
N ALA A 318 11.90 -28.43 -25.04
CA ALA A 318 11.17 -28.74 -26.28
C ALA A 318 11.32 -27.63 -27.32
N VAL A 319 11.33 -28.06 -28.61
CA VAL A 319 11.26 -27.13 -29.74
C VAL A 319 9.80 -26.89 -30.10
N ILE A 320 9.24 -25.78 -29.60
CA ILE A 320 7.86 -25.38 -29.87
C ILE A 320 7.87 -24.27 -30.93
N PRO A 321 7.06 -24.40 -32.01
CA PRO A 321 7.00 -23.39 -33.04
C PRO A 321 6.55 -22.02 -32.47
N VAL A 322 7.28 -20.94 -32.79
CA VAL A 322 6.91 -19.60 -32.41
C VAL A 322 5.66 -19.15 -33.15
N PRO A 323 4.63 -18.61 -32.49
CA PRO A 323 3.49 -18.03 -33.19
C PRO A 323 3.91 -16.85 -34.06
N MET A 324 3.68 -16.94 -35.39
CA MET A 324 4.15 -15.90 -36.32
C MET A 324 3.04 -14.99 -36.84
N LYS A 325 1.79 -15.18 -36.36
CA LYS A 325 0.67 -14.34 -36.75
C LYS A 325 0.82 -12.94 -36.17
N PRO A 326 0.88 -11.86 -36.98
CA PRO A 326 0.95 -10.50 -36.50
C PRO A 326 -0.23 -10.16 -35.59
N THR A 327 0.06 -9.62 -34.42
CA THR A 327 -0.95 -9.26 -33.42
C THR A 327 -0.57 -7.92 -32.77
N PRO A 328 -0.62 -6.80 -33.51
CA PRO A 328 -0.18 -5.50 -33.01
C PRO A 328 -1.03 -5.03 -31.83
N TYR A 329 -0.41 -4.31 -30.87
CA TYR A 329 -1.08 -3.77 -29.69
C TYR A 329 -2.10 -2.66 -30.01
N ASP A 330 -1.89 -1.94 -31.09
CA ASP A 330 -2.70 -0.78 -31.47
C ASP A 330 -4.11 -1.15 -31.96
N GLY A 331 -4.47 -2.40 -31.88
CA GLY A 331 -5.79 -2.90 -32.27
C GLY A 331 -6.03 -2.95 -33.77
N ARG A 332 -5.03 -2.59 -34.61
CA ARG A 332 -5.14 -2.73 -36.06
C ARG A 332 -5.40 -4.21 -36.40
N GLY A 333 -6.48 -4.45 -37.14
CA GLY A 333 -6.92 -5.81 -37.50
C GLY A 333 -7.67 -6.58 -36.41
N ARG A 334 -7.87 -6.03 -35.21
CA ARG A 334 -8.79 -6.62 -34.23
C ARG A 334 -10.23 -6.24 -34.58
N LYS A 335 -11.08 -7.23 -34.80
CA LYS A 335 -12.51 -7.06 -34.64
C LYS A 335 -12.77 -6.98 -33.14
N THR A 336 -12.77 -5.77 -32.57
CA THR A 336 -13.21 -5.57 -31.19
C THR A 336 -14.68 -5.94 -31.13
N ALA A 337 -15.02 -7.10 -30.55
CA ALA A 337 -16.36 -7.30 -30.07
C ALA A 337 -16.62 -6.17 -29.06
N SER A 338 -17.70 -5.41 -29.25
CA SER A 338 -18.13 -4.44 -28.27
C SER A 338 -18.42 -5.21 -26.97
N VAL A 339 -17.50 -5.09 -26.01
CA VAL A 339 -17.75 -5.59 -24.66
C VAL A 339 -18.79 -4.67 -24.08
N LYS A 340 -20.03 -5.17 -23.89
CA LYS A 340 -21.02 -4.43 -23.12
C LYS A 340 -20.45 -4.21 -21.72
N PRO A 341 -20.53 -2.97 -21.19
CA PRO A 341 -20.20 -2.74 -19.80
C PRO A 341 -20.95 -3.72 -18.91
N LEU A 342 -20.29 -4.29 -17.92
CA LEU A 342 -20.97 -5.07 -16.90
C LEU A 342 -21.94 -4.14 -16.18
N GLU A 343 -23.23 -4.46 -16.24
CA GLU A 343 -24.26 -3.77 -15.49
C GLU A 343 -24.10 -4.18 -14.01
N ILE A 344 -23.72 -3.21 -13.17
CA ILE A 344 -23.62 -3.45 -11.73
C ILE A 344 -25.06 -3.45 -11.21
N ILE A 345 -25.57 -4.64 -10.90
CA ILE A 345 -26.90 -4.80 -10.31
C ILE A 345 -26.78 -4.47 -8.81
N GLU A 346 -27.45 -3.41 -8.40
CA GLU A 346 -27.67 -3.10 -6.98
C GLU A 346 -28.66 -4.11 -6.35
N PRO A 347 -28.48 -4.52 -5.09
CA PRO A 347 -27.44 -4.07 -4.15
C PRO A 347 -26.11 -4.79 -4.36
N GLN A 348 -25.03 -4.02 -4.28
CA GLN A 348 -23.69 -4.60 -4.24
C GLN A 348 -23.60 -5.59 -3.08
N ARG A 349 -23.15 -6.80 -3.36
CA ARG A 349 -22.89 -7.78 -2.29
C ARG A 349 -21.73 -7.26 -1.45
N SER A 350 -21.99 -6.99 -0.18
CA SER A 350 -20.90 -6.81 0.78
C SER A 350 -20.19 -8.15 0.95
N PHE A 351 -18.89 -8.18 0.69
CA PHE A 351 -18.06 -9.31 1.11
C PHE A 351 -17.80 -9.16 2.62
N SER A 352 -18.36 -10.09 3.39
CA SER A 352 -18.09 -10.24 4.83
C SER A 352 -16.80 -11.03 5.02
#